data_8db9e54f803212df1a018ce047be99cf
#
_entry.id   8db9e54f803212df1a018ce047be99cf
#
_cell.length_a   1.000
_cell.length_b   1.000
_cell.length_c   1.000
_cell.angle_alpha   90.00
_cell.angle_beta   90.00
_cell.angle_gamma   90.00
#
_symmetry.space_group_name_H-M   'P 1'
#
loop_
_entity.id
_entity.type
_entity.pdbx_description
1 polymer ?
#
loop_
_entity_poly.entity_id
_entity_poly.type
_entity_poly.pdbx_seq_one_letter_code
_entity_poly.pdbx_strand_id
1 'polypeptide(L)'
;MGVGSFYYLQGNYGYGIVDHANGAKSSIPWAMAGIGTDLLSMGQLVATDGVGAMARSAARSATTAAERASAESLKSFAKGAGTPIINAGLVALTMESNLLGFGRPEDGERFARGADQFMAANASLLQSASPDDWTGDASNAYGNRNKEQQARTADMYAKDMAVQKVLAEEANQVDNTREFVSKRQTILSAAIAPALAAKLIPYGGQVISTMIEIAAVAGTVPFATQRVSLMTEHAGEHARAIRGITSGYQSIASNAEIPGGGFGPA
;
A
#
# COMPACT_ATOMS: atom_id res chain seq x y z
N MET A 1 -19.89 -3.04 20.90
CA MET A 1 -20.48 -3.12 19.52
C MET A 1 -19.71 -2.22 18.53
N GLY A 2 -18.39 -2.31 18.44
CA GLY A 2 -17.58 -1.47 17.54
C GLY A 2 -16.79 -2.25 16.50
N VAL A 3 -16.66 -3.55 16.65
CA VAL A 3 -15.78 -4.38 15.79
C VAL A 3 -16.49 -4.81 14.50
N GLY A 4 -17.81 -5.01 14.55
CA GLY A 4 -18.60 -5.46 13.39
C GLY A 4 -18.69 -4.41 12.27
N SER A 5 -18.75 -3.11 12.62
CA SER A 5 -18.83 -2.03 11.62
C SER A 5 -17.51 -1.83 10.88
N PHE A 6 -16.37 -2.07 11.54
CA PHE A 6 -15.05 -1.98 10.92
C PHE A 6 -14.82 -3.12 9.91
N TYR A 7 -15.29 -4.33 10.23
CA TYR A 7 -15.22 -5.47 9.31
C TYR A 7 -16.15 -5.30 8.10
N TYR A 8 -17.29 -4.64 8.26
CA TYR A 8 -18.22 -4.40 7.15
C TYR A 8 -17.67 -3.39 6.15
N LEU A 9 -17.04 -2.31 6.62
CA LEU A 9 -16.32 -1.34 5.76
C LEU A 9 -15.13 -2.01 5.06
N GLN A 10 -14.35 -2.80 5.79
CA GLN A 10 -13.21 -3.54 5.23
C GLN A 10 -13.67 -4.62 4.23
N GLY A 11 -14.83 -5.24 4.45
CA GLY A 11 -15.44 -6.22 3.55
C GLY A 11 -15.86 -5.61 2.21
N ASN A 12 -16.50 -4.45 2.20
CA ASN A 12 -16.92 -3.78 0.96
C ASN A 12 -15.73 -3.23 0.15
N TYR A 13 -14.72 -2.65 0.81
CA TYR A 13 -13.48 -2.26 0.13
C TYR A 13 -12.64 -3.47 -0.26
N GLY A 14 -12.64 -4.54 0.53
CA GLY A 14 -11.97 -5.80 0.24
C GLY A 14 -12.52 -6.49 -1.00
N TYR A 15 -13.81 -6.46 -1.24
CA TYR A 15 -14.41 -7.03 -2.46
C TYR A 15 -14.00 -6.27 -3.72
N GLY A 16 -13.93 -4.94 -3.68
CA GLY A 16 -13.41 -4.13 -4.79
C GLY A 16 -11.95 -4.45 -5.11
N ILE A 17 -11.12 -4.61 -4.09
CA ILE A 17 -9.69 -4.94 -4.21
C ILE A 17 -9.51 -6.39 -4.70
N VAL A 18 -10.31 -7.33 -4.21
CA VAL A 18 -10.25 -8.75 -4.62
C VAL A 18 -10.74 -8.94 -6.04
N ASP A 19 -11.79 -8.24 -6.47
CA ASP A 19 -12.27 -8.29 -7.86
C ASP A 19 -11.27 -7.70 -8.85
N HIS A 20 -10.54 -6.64 -8.48
CA HIS A 20 -9.44 -6.12 -9.29
C HIS A 20 -8.26 -7.11 -9.37
N ALA A 21 -7.93 -7.77 -8.26
CA ALA A 21 -6.88 -8.81 -8.23
C ALA A 21 -7.25 -10.03 -9.10
N ASN A 22 -8.54 -10.29 -9.31
CA ASN A 22 -9.06 -11.39 -10.15
C ASN A 22 -9.29 -10.98 -11.62
N GLY A 23 -8.90 -9.76 -12.02
CA GLY A 23 -8.97 -9.32 -13.43
C GLY A 23 -10.34 -8.84 -13.88
N ALA A 24 -11.30 -8.66 -12.98
CA ALA A 24 -12.56 -7.99 -13.29
C ALA A 24 -12.30 -6.51 -13.59
N LYS A 25 -12.62 -6.05 -14.80
CA LYS A 25 -12.60 -4.64 -15.17
C LYS A 25 -13.76 -3.93 -14.46
N SER A 26 -13.56 -3.49 -13.22
CA SER A 26 -14.49 -2.58 -12.58
C SER A 26 -14.33 -1.21 -13.24
N SER A 27 -15.39 -0.74 -13.88
CA SER A 27 -15.41 0.61 -14.44
C SER A 27 -15.37 1.65 -13.32
N ILE A 28 -14.60 2.73 -13.51
CA ILE A 28 -14.50 3.91 -12.62
C ILE A 28 -15.88 4.36 -12.07
N PRO A 29 -17.02 4.29 -12.81
CA PRO A 29 -18.34 4.59 -12.29
C PRO A 29 -18.78 3.77 -11.08
N TRP A 30 -18.36 2.51 -10.95
CA TRP A 30 -18.72 1.65 -9.80
C TRP A 30 -17.97 2.02 -8.53
N ALA A 31 -16.69 2.41 -8.64
CA ALA A 31 -15.95 2.93 -7.50
C ALA A 31 -16.54 4.27 -7.01
N MET A 32 -16.97 5.15 -7.94
CA MET A 32 -17.64 6.40 -7.60
C MET A 32 -19.06 6.18 -7.05
N ALA A 33 -19.81 5.19 -7.53
CA ALA A 33 -21.10 4.80 -6.98
C ALA A 33 -20.96 4.21 -5.57
N GLY A 34 -19.91 3.41 -5.32
CA GLY A 34 -19.56 2.91 -3.99
C GLY A 34 -19.28 4.04 -3.01
N ILE A 35 -18.48 5.03 -3.41
CA ILE A 35 -18.21 6.22 -2.59
C ILE A 35 -19.48 7.03 -2.33
N GLY A 36 -20.36 7.18 -3.32
CA GLY A 36 -21.63 7.89 -3.17
C GLY A 36 -22.58 7.20 -2.18
N THR A 37 -22.69 5.90 -2.22
CA THR A 37 -23.48 5.10 -1.27
C THR A 37 -22.84 5.04 0.11
N ASP A 38 -21.50 5.01 0.20
CA ASP A 38 -20.77 5.05 1.46
C ASP A 38 -20.83 6.44 2.11
N LEU A 39 -20.81 7.51 1.33
CA LEU A 39 -21.07 8.89 1.82
C LEU A 39 -22.50 9.05 2.35
N LEU A 40 -23.51 8.42 1.74
CA LEU A 40 -24.88 8.41 2.21
C LEU A 40 -25.06 7.54 3.47
N SER A 41 -24.42 6.38 3.52
CA SER A 41 -24.42 5.52 4.71
C SER A 41 -23.61 6.11 5.86
N MET A 42 -22.54 6.87 5.56
CA MET A 42 -21.81 7.66 6.55
C MET A 42 -22.63 8.84 7.08
N GLY A 43 -23.49 9.45 6.27
CA GLY A 43 -24.46 10.41 6.75
C GLY A 43 -25.39 9.84 7.83
N GLN A 44 -25.70 8.54 7.77
CA GLN A 44 -26.45 7.83 8.82
C GLN A 44 -25.56 7.39 10.01
N LEU A 45 -24.28 7.04 9.78
CA LEU A 45 -23.31 6.72 10.83
C LEU A 45 -22.86 7.94 11.65
N VAL A 46 -22.96 9.14 11.08
CA VAL A 46 -22.69 10.42 11.75
C VAL A 46 -23.65 10.70 12.90
N ALA A 47 -24.84 10.13 12.86
CA ALA A 47 -25.78 10.19 13.98
C ALA A 47 -25.38 9.32 15.18
N THR A 48 -24.29 8.55 15.08
CA THR A 48 -23.83 7.67 16.16
C THR A 48 -22.36 7.94 16.51
N ASP A 49 -21.97 7.67 17.75
CA ASP A 49 -20.66 7.95 18.38
C ASP A 49 -19.39 7.50 17.61
N GLY A 50 -19.55 6.84 16.46
CA GLY A 50 -18.46 6.28 15.66
C GLY A 50 -17.49 7.31 15.06
N VAL A 51 -18.00 8.45 14.55
CA VAL A 51 -17.17 9.49 13.94
C VAL A 51 -16.25 10.17 14.97
N GLY A 52 -16.74 10.34 16.18
CA GLY A 52 -15.93 10.88 17.27
C GLY A 52 -14.78 9.94 17.68
N ALA A 53 -14.97 8.61 17.58
CA ALA A 53 -13.92 7.62 17.83
C ALA A 53 -12.89 7.60 16.70
N MET A 54 -13.32 7.69 15.44
CA MET A 54 -12.45 7.77 14.27
C MET A 54 -11.63 9.06 14.26
N ALA A 55 -12.26 10.21 14.62
CA ALA A 55 -11.55 11.48 14.73
C ALA A 55 -10.47 11.45 15.81
N ARG A 56 -10.73 10.78 16.95
CA ARG A 56 -9.73 10.60 18.01
C ARG A 56 -8.59 9.66 17.59
N SER A 57 -8.89 8.62 16.81
CA SER A 57 -7.88 7.71 16.26
C SER A 57 -7.01 8.42 15.24
N ALA A 58 -7.61 9.11 14.26
CA ALA A 58 -6.90 9.88 13.26
C ALA A 58 -6.02 10.98 13.88
N ALA A 59 -6.50 11.66 14.94
CA ALA A 59 -5.71 12.68 15.62
C ALA A 59 -4.48 12.13 16.37
N ARG A 60 -4.53 10.87 16.83
CA ARG A 60 -3.39 10.22 17.49
C ARG A 60 -2.34 9.73 16.52
N SER A 61 -2.74 9.34 15.30
CA SER A 61 -1.84 8.86 14.25
C SER A 61 -1.37 9.96 13.30
N ALA A 62 -1.88 11.20 13.45
CA ALA A 62 -1.56 12.31 12.56
C ALA A 62 -0.09 12.75 12.69
N THR A 63 0.69 12.51 11.66
CA THR A 63 2.10 12.89 11.56
C THR A 63 2.29 14.20 10.79
N THR A 64 1.38 14.53 9.88
CA THR A 64 1.43 15.73 9.04
C THR A 64 0.43 16.80 9.49
N ALA A 65 0.67 18.06 9.08
CA ALA A 65 -0.26 19.17 9.33
C ALA A 65 -1.63 18.95 8.65
N ALA A 66 -1.65 18.30 7.46
CA ALA A 66 -2.86 17.96 6.73
C ALA A 66 -3.72 16.91 7.45
N GLU A 67 -3.09 15.89 8.00
CA GLU A 67 -3.77 14.86 8.80
C GLU A 67 -4.37 15.45 10.09
N ARG A 68 -3.68 16.39 10.74
CA ARG A 68 -4.20 17.11 11.91
C ARG A 68 -5.39 17.97 11.54
N ALA A 69 -5.33 18.71 10.41
CA ALA A 69 -6.44 19.52 9.92
C ALA A 69 -7.66 18.63 9.58
N SER A 70 -7.45 17.45 8.99
CA SER A 70 -8.51 16.48 8.72
C SER A 70 -9.14 15.94 10.00
N ALA A 71 -8.32 15.63 11.02
CA ALA A 71 -8.81 15.17 12.32
C ALA A 71 -9.63 16.23 13.05
N GLU A 72 -9.24 17.51 12.92
CA GLU A 72 -10.01 18.64 13.49
C GLU A 72 -11.33 18.87 12.76
N SER A 73 -11.34 18.73 11.43
CA SER A 73 -12.54 18.79 10.61
C SER A 73 -13.54 17.68 10.96
N LEU A 74 -13.04 16.46 11.22
CA LEU A 74 -13.85 15.35 11.74
C LEU A 74 -14.48 15.67 13.11
N LYS A 75 -13.75 16.34 13.99
CA LYS A 75 -14.27 16.78 15.29
C LYS A 75 -15.37 17.85 15.12
N SER A 76 -15.20 18.81 14.21
CA SER A 76 -16.18 19.85 13.95
C SER A 76 -17.44 19.30 13.28
N PHE A 77 -17.28 18.31 12.39
CA PHE A 77 -18.40 17.57 11.81
C PHE A 77 -19.20 16.82 12.88
N ALA A 78 -18.53 16.10 13.78
CA ALA A 78 -19.17 15.39 14.89
C ALA A 78 -19.95 16.33 15.84
N LYS A 79 -19.65 17.64 15.84
CA LYS A 79 -20.37 18.68 16.60
C LYS A 79 -21.51 19.34 15.84
N GLY A 80 -21.79 18.93 14.59
CA GLY A 80 -22.87 19.49 13.78
C GLY A 80 -22.68 20.95 13.31
N ALA A 81 -21.48 21.50 13.52
CA ALA A 81 -21.14 22.86 13.11
C ALA A 81 -20.21 22.83 11.89
N GLY A 82 -20.55 23.56 10.83
CA GLY A 82 -19.58 23.81 9.75
C GLY A 82 -20.03 23.46 8.34
N THR A 83 -19.14 22.92 7.56
CA THR A 83 -19.25 22.61 6.13
C THR A 83 -19.45 21.09 5.94
N PRO A 84 -20.69 20.56 5.94
CA PRO A 84 -20.95 19.13 6.00
C PRO A 84 -20.40 18.37 4.78
N ILE A 85 -20.43 18.97 3.60
CA ILE A 85 -19.98 18.31 2.36
C ILE A 85 -18.44 18.20 2.34
N ILE A 86 -17.74 19.28 2.71
CA ILE A 86 -16.28 19.26 2.83
C ILE A 86 -15.85 18.24 3.90
N ASN A 87 -16.52 18.22 5.04
CA ASN A 87 -16.20 17.31 6.13
C ASN A 87 -16.37 15.84 5.71
N ALA A 88 -17.43 15.51 4.96
CA ALA A 88 -17.62 14.19 4.39
C ALA A 88 -16.49 13.81 3.41
N GLY A 89 -16.07 14.75 2.55
CA GLY A 89 -14.92 14.58 1.66
C GLY A 89 -13.60 14.35 2.43
N LEU A 90 -13.36 15.07 3.52
CA LEU A 90 -12.19 14.88 4.38
C LEU A 90 -12.19 13.50 5.08
N VAL A 91 -13.37 13.02 5.47
CA VAL A 91 -13.52 11.65 6.00
C VAL A 91 -13.12 10.63 4.94
N ALA A 92 -13.63 10.77 3.72
CA ALA A 92 -13.29 9.87 2.62
C ALA A 92 -11.77 9.85 2.34
N LEU A 93 -11.14 11.01 2.21
CA LEU A 93 -9.69 11.13 2.01
C LEU A 93 -8.87 10.58 3.19
N THR A 94 -9.38 10.71 4.42
CA THR A 94 -8.73 10.13 5.60
C THR A 94 -8.81 8.59 5.58
N MET A 95 -9.93 8.03 5.13
CA MET A 95 -10.06 6.59 4.94
C MET A 95 -9.10 6.08 3.87
N GLU A 96 -9.01 6.76 2.72
CA GLU A 96 -8.05 6.44 1.67
C GLU A 96 -6.60 6.51 2.18
N SER A 97 -6.25 7.55 2.95
CA SER A 97 -4.94 7.67 3.58
C SER A 97 -4.64 6.49 4.54
N ASN A 98 -5.64 6.06 5.32
CA ASN A 98 -5.48 4.92 6.23
C ASN A 98 -5.30 3.59 5.47
N LEU A 99 -5.95 3.41 4.31
CA LEU A 99 -5.77 2.23 3.45
C LEU A 99 -4.34 2.11 2.90
N LEU A 100 -3.65 3.23 2.71
CA LEU A 100 -2.25 3.26 2.28
C LEU A 100 -1.26 2.82 3.37
N GLY A 101 -1.78 2.54 4.60
CA GLY A 101 -1.00 2.11 5.74
C GLY A 101 -0.20 3.24 6.40
N PHE A 102 0.53 2.88 7.46
CA PHE A 102 1.30 3.80 8.29
C PHE A 102 2.78 3.43 8.28
N GLY A 103 3.63 4.42 8.55
CA GLY A 103 5.08 4.22 8.62
C GLY A 103 5.74 4.13 7.24
N ARG A 104 7.04 3.84 7.24
CA ARG A 104 7.81 3.68 6.01
C ARG A 104 7.41 2.38 5.32
N PRO A 105 7.09 2.39 4.01
CA PRO A 105 6.86 1.17 3.26
C PRO A 105 8.11 0.29 3.24
N GLU A 106 7.93 -1.02 3.10
CA GLU A 106 9.02 -1.97 2.91
C GLU A 106 9.64 -1.78 1.53
N ASP A 107 10.88 -1.34 1.47
CA ASP A 107 11.61 -1.04 0.23
C ASP A 107 12.52 -2.18 -0.26
N GLY A 108 12.47 -3.32 0.43
CA GLY A 108 13.25 -4.50 0.06
C GLY A 108 14.71 -4.48 0.48
N GLU A 109 15.15 -3.54 1.33
CA GLU A 109 16.56 -3.43 1.77
C GLU A 109 17.10 -4.75 2.36
N ARG A 110 16.26 -5.54 3.04
CA ARG A 110 16.64 -6.86 3.56
C ARG A 110 17.04 -7.84 2.45
N PHE A 111 16.41 -7.76 1.27
CA PHE A 111 16.77 -8.58 0.11
C PHE A 111 18.05 -8.09 -0.54
N ALA A 112 18.30 -6.78 -0.60
CA ALA A 112 19.60 -6.25 -1.02
C ALA A 112 20.72 -6.79 -0.16
N ARG A 113 20.55 -6.78 1.19
CA ARG A 113 21.53 -7.38 2.12
C ARG A 113 21.68 -8.89 1.92
N GLY A 114 20.60 -9.61 1.61
CA GLY A 114 20.63 -11.05 1.23
C GLY A 114 21.46 -11.27 -0.03
N ALA A 115 21.21 -10.47 -1.06
CA ALA A 115 21.97 -10.52 -2.31
C ALA A 115 23.49 -10.31 -2.08
N ASP A 116 23.87 -9.32 -1.26
CA ASP A 116 25.28 -9.08 -0.90
C ASP A 116 25.92 -10.31 -0.21
N GLN A 117 25.16 -11.00 0.64
CA GLN A 117 25.64 -12.24 1.29
C GLN A 117 25.84 -13.37 0.28
N PHE A 118 24.94 -13.52 -0.70
CA PHE A 118 25.11 -14.49 -1.78
C PHE A 118 26.29 -14.15 -2.67
N MET A 119 26.56 -12.88 -2.93
CA MET A 119 27.74 -12.44 -3.66
C MET A 119 29.02 -12.80 -2.89
N ALA A 120 29.06 -12.54 -1.59
CA ALA A 120 30.20 -12.91 -0.75
C ALA A 120 30.41 -14.43 -0.68
N ALA A 121 29.33 -15.21 -0.58
CA ALA A 121 29.39 -16.66 -0.63
C ALA A 121 29.93 -17.16 -1.98
N ASN A 122 29.50 -16.57 -3.10
CA ASN A 122 30.02 -16.89 -4.43
C ASN A 122 31.51 -16.60 -4.54
N ALA A 123 31.99 -15.50 -4.03
CA ALA A 123 33.40 -15.16 -3.99
C ALA A 123 34.23 -16.20 -3.18
N SER A 124 33.68 -16.68 -2.05
CA SER A 124 34.33 -17.73 -1.26
C SER A 124 34.39 -19.06 -2.00
N LEU A 125 33.33 -19.41 -2.75
CA LEU A 125 33.30 -20.61 -3.59
C LEU A 125 34.32 -20.53 -4.73
N LEU A 126 34.52 -19.37 -5.33
CA LEU A 126 35.59 -19.17 -6.33
C LEU A 126 37.00 -19.39 -5.76
N GLN A 127 37.23 -18.93 -4.51
CA GLN A 127 38.50 -19.09 -3.83
C GLN A 127 38.77 -20.57 -3.39
N SER A 128 37.70 -21.36 -3.24
CA SER A 128 37.77 -22.78 -2.87
C SER A 128 37.81 -23.72 -4.08
N ALA A 129 38.25 -23.26 -5.24
CA ALA A 129 38.46 -24.12 -6.40
C ALA A 129 39.52 -25.20 -6.10
N SER A 130 39.39 -26.37 -6.78
CA SER A 130 40.39 -27.44 -6.64
C SER A 130 41.79 -26.93 -6.96
N PRO A 131 42.79 -27.17 -6.12
CA PRO A 131 44.20 -26.89 -6.46
C PRO A 131 44.64 -27.67 -7.71
N ASP A 132 45.58 -27.14 -8.46
CA ASP A 132 46.05 -27.73 -9.71
C ASP A 132 46.74 -29.10 -9.53
N ASP A 133 47.31 -29.33 -8.35
CA ASP A 133 47.97 -30.56 -7.96
C ASP A 133 47.01 -31.69 -7.50
N TRP A 134 45.73 -31.35 -7.26
CA TRP A 134 44.71 -32.34 -6.92
C TRP A 134 43.97 -32.80 -8.20
N THR A 135 44.28 -34.03 -8.63
CA THR A 135 43.74 -34.62 -9.87
C THR A 135 42.95 -35.89 -9.61
N GLY A 136 42.19 -36.35 -10.61
CA GLY A 136 41.37 -37.56 -10.57
C GLY A 136 39.88 -37.30 -10.35
N ASP A 137 39.10 -38.41 -10.22
CA ASP A 137 37.62 -38.34 -10.22
C ASP A 137 37.08 -37.55 -9.03
N ALA A 138 37.71 -37.60 -7.87
CA ALA A 138 37.31 -36.86 -6.69
C ALA A 138 37.47 -35.34 -6.89
N SER A 139 38.58 -34.91 -7.49
CA SER A 139 38.80 -33.50 -7.84
C SER A 139 37.78 -33.02 -8.86
N ASN A 140 37.50 -33.82 -9.88
CA ASN A 140 36.49 -33.50 -10.89
C ASN A 140 35.08 -33.39 -10.26
N ALA A 141 34.71 -34.32 -9.38
CA ALA A 141 33.45 -34.31 -8.69
C ALA A 141 33.28 -33.06 -7.79
N TYR A 142 34.34 -32.72 -7.04
CA TYR A 142 34.38 -31.49 -6.22
C TYR A 142 34.26 -30.24 -7.08
N GLY A 143 35.03 -30.14 -8.16
CA GLY A 143 34.99 -29.01 -9.08
C GLY A 143 33.60 -28.79 -9.70
N ASN A 144 32.91 -29.88 -10.08
CA ASN A 144 31.56 -29.82 -10.60
C ASN A 144 30.57 -29.32 -9.52
N ARG A 145 30.66 -29.83 -8.30
CA ARG A 145 29.83 -29.38 -7.19
C ARG A 145 30.08 -27.93 -6.81
N ASN A 146 31.32 -27.49 -6.80
CA ASN A 146 31.67 -26.09 -6.57
C ASN A 146 31.03 -25.19 -7.63
N LYS A 147 31.10 -25.53 -8.92
CA LYS A 147 30.46 -24.79 -10.01
C LYS A 147 28.93 -24.75 -9.86
N GLU A 148 28.30 -25.86 -9.47
CA GLU A 148 26.87 -25.89 -9.18
C GLU A 148 26.51 -24.96 -8.04
N GLN A 149 27.29 -24.91 -6.96
CA GLN A 149 27.06 -23.97 -5.84
C GLN A 149 27.26 -22.52 -6.26
N GLN A 150 28.28 -22.24 -7.07
CA GLN A 150 28.47 -20.89 -7.64
C GLN A 150 27.27 -20.47 -8.49
N ALA A 151 26.74 -21.34 -9.35
CA ALA A 151 25.56 -21.05 -10.12
C ALA A 151 24.32 -20.75 -9.22
N ARG A 152 24.12 -21.58 -8.18
CA ARG A 152 23.01 -21.37 -7.22
C ARG A 152 23.12 -20.06 -6.45
N THR A 153 24.32 -19.70 -5.98
CA THR A 153 24.51 -18.42 -5.28
C THR A 153 24.29 -17.24 -6.21
N ALA A 154 24.68 -17.34 -7.48
CA ALA A 154 24.40 -16.31 -8.49
C ALA A 154 22.89 -16.19 -8.78
N ASP A 155 22.19 -17.32 -8.88
CA ASP A 155 20.73 -17.33 -9.08
C ASP A 155 20.00 -16.72 -7.87
N MET A 156 20.41 -17.06 -6.64
CA MET A 156 19.84 -16.49 -5.41
C MET A 156 20.05 -14.98 -5.35
N TYR A 157 21.27 -14.51 -5.65
CA TYR A 157 21.55 -13.09 -5.79
C TYR A 157 20.59 -12.40 -6.76
N ALA A 158 20.42 -12.97 -7.96
CA ALA A 158 19.55 -12.41 -8.97
C ALA A 158 18.08 -12.36 -8.53
N LYS A 159 17.60 -13.37 -7.77
CA LYS A 159 16.24 -13.40 -7.23
C LYS A 159 16.05 -12.36 -6.13
N ASP A 160 16.98 -12.24 -5.20
CA ASP A 160 16.91 -11.25 -4.13
C ASP A 160 16.91 -9.83 -4.69
N MET A 161 17.77 -9.53 -5.68
CA MET A 161 17.76 -8.23 -6.36
C MET A 161 16.45 -7.96 -7.12
N ALA A 162 15.84 -9.00 -7.70
CA ALA A 162 14.55 -8.85 -8.38
C ALA A 162 13.43 -8.53 -7.38
N VAL A 163 13.40 -9.18 -6.21
CA VAL A 163 12.43 -8.87 -5.13
C VAL A 163 12.65 -7.46 -4.62
N GLN A 164 13.89 -7.09 -4.30
CA GLN A 164 14.24 -5.74 -3.84
C GLN A 164 13.75 -4.67 -4.80
N LYS A 165 13.95 -4.85 -6.10
CA LYS A 165 13.49 -3.90 -7.11
C LYS A 165 11.97 -3.72 -7.07
N VAL A 166 11.21 -4.81 -7.04
CA VAL A 166 9.74 -4.76 -7.02
C VAL A 166 9.24 -4.07 -5.75
N LEU A 167 9.83 -4.38 -4.58
CA LEU A 167 9.45 -3.75 -3.31
C LEU A 167 9.81 -2.26 -3.27
N ALA A 168 10.95 -1.86 -3.82
CA ALA A 168 11.35 -0.47 -3.91
C ALA A 168 10.40 0.35 -4.82
N GLU A 169 9.97 -0.22 -5.94
CA GLU A 169 8.99 0.39 -6.84
C GLU A 169 7.63 0.54 -6.14
N GLU A 170 7.16 -0.49 -5.41
CA GLU A 170 5.93 -0.43 -4.63
C GLU A 170 6.02 0.61 -3.51
N ALA A 171 7.11 0.65 -2.76
CA ALA A 171 7.34 1.64 -1.70
C ALA A 171 7.26 3.07 -2.23
N ASN A 172 7.90 3.35 -3.35
CA ASN A 172 7.83 4.65 -4.02
C ASN A 172 6.41 5.02 -4.46
N GLN A 173 5.65 4.05 -4.98
CA GLN A 173 4.27 4.29 -5.39
C GLN A 173 3.36 4.60 -4.19
N VAL A 174 3.52 3.88 -3.08
CA VAL A 174 2.79 4.13 -1.82
C VAL A 174 3.09 5.53 -1.32
N ASP A 175 4.36 5.92 -1.22
CA ASP A 175 4.76 7.24 -0.72
C ASP A 175 4.25 8.37 -1.61
N ASN A 176 4.38 8.24 -2.94
CA ASN A 176 3.83 9.20 -3.89
C ASN A 176 2.31 9.33 -3.81
N THR A 177 1.61 8.22 -3.55
CA THR A 177 0.15 8.22 -3.40
C THR A 177 -0.26 8.85 -2.08
N ARG A 178 0.44 8.58 -0.98
CA ARG A 178 0.24 9.24 0.33
C ARG A 178 0.42 10.75 0.21
N GLU A 179 1.49 11.19 -0.43
CA GLU A 179 1.75 12.62 -0.65
C GLU A 179 0.62 13.26 -1.47
N PHE A 180 0.17 12.59 -2.53
CA PHE A 180 -0.93 13.08 -3.36
C PHE A 180 -2.23 13.23 -2.56
N VAL A 181 -2.63 12.20 -1.79
CA VAL A 181 -3.83 12.24 -0.92
C VAL A 181 -3.69 13.34 0.12
N SER A 182 -2.55 13.49 0.77
CA SER A 182 -2.28 14.54 1.76
C SER A 182 -2.42 15.94 1.15
N LYS A 183 -1.91 16.16 -0.06
CA LYS A 183 -2.11 17.43 -0.79
C LYS A 183 -3.59 17.71 -1.06
N ARG A 184 -4.38 16.69 -1.43
CA ARG A 184 -5.84 16.83 -1.65
C ARG A 184 -6.57 17.14 -0.36
N GLN A 185 -6.20 16.54 0.76
CA GLN A 185 -6.72 16.88 2.08
C GLN A 185 -6.44 18.35 2.45
N THR A 186 -5.24 18.83 2.19
CA THR A 186 -4.87 20.23 2.42
C THR A 186 -5.71 21.20 1.59
N ILE A 187 -5.89 20.91 0.30
CA ILE A 187 -6.71 21.73 -0.61
C ILE A 187 -8.16 21.75 -0.12
N LEU A 188 -8.71 20.59 0.21
CA LEU A 188 -10.09 20.47 0.68
C LEU A 188 -10.30 21.20 2.02
N SER A 189 -9.34 21.07 2.94
CA SER A 189 -9.38 21.80 4.23
C SER A 189 -9.31 23.30 4.05
N ALA A 190 -8.55 23.81 3.08
CA ALA A 190 -8.45 25.23 2.78
C ALA A 190 -9.78 25.83 2.27
N ALA A 191 -10.67 25.01 1.70
CA ALA A 191 -11.99 25.44 1.23
C ALA A 191 -12.98 25.69 2.38
N ILE A 192 -12.69 25.26 3.61
CA ILE A 192 -13.58 25.45 4.78
C ILE A 192 -13.79 26.94 5.07
N ALA A 193 -12.72 27.72 5.11
CA ALA A 193 -12.80 29.15 5.46
C ALA A 193 -13.68 29.94 4.50
N PRO A 194 -13.52 29.89 3.16
CA PRO A 194 -14.40 30.59 2.23
C PRO A 194 -15.84 30.07 2.27
N ALA A 195 -16.05 28.74 2.48
CA ALA A 195 -17.39 28.20 2.62
C ALA A 195 -18.13 28.78 3.87
N LEU A 196 -17.42 28.88 5.00
CA LEU A 196 -17.97 29.49 6.21
C LEU A 196 -18.22 31.00 6.03
N ALA A 197 -17.31 31.73 5.40
CA ALA A 197 -17.46 33.14 5.12
C ALA A 197 -18.68 33.39 4.23
N ALA A 198 -18.91 32.55 3.24
CA ALA A 198 -20.09 32.66 2.38
C ALA A 198 -21.40 32.56 3.16
N LYS A 199 -21.48 31.78 4.24
CA LYS A 199 -22.67 31.64 5.07
C LYS A 199 -23.08 32.94 5.78
N LEU A 200 -22.14 33.87 5.95
CA LEU A 200 -22.41 35.18 6.57
C LEU A 200 -23.09 36.16 5.61
N ILE A 201 -23.19 35.86 4.32
CA ILE A 201 -23.83 36.73 3.32
C ILE A 201 -25.34 36.61 3.47
N PRO A 202 -26.07 37.75 3.76
CA PRO A 202 -27.52 37.75 3.81
C PRO A 202 -28.11 37.37 2.44
N TYR A 203 -29.24 36.66 2.43
CA TYR A 203 -29.98 36.31 1.22
C TYR A 203 -29.17 35.54 0.18
N GLY A 204 -28.86 34.24 0.46
CA GLY A 204 -28.25 33.34 -0.51
C GLY A 204 -26.88 32.80 -0.11
N GLY A 205 -26.29 33.26 0.98
CA GLY A 205 -24.98 32.81 1.45
C GLY A 205 -24.88 31.28 1.67
N GLN A 206 -25.99 30.66 2.11
CA GLN A 206 -26.05 29.21 2.27
C GLN A 206 -25.88 28.46 0.93
N VAL A 207 -26.50 28.98 -0.14
CA VAL A 207 -26.38 28.39 -1.49
C VAL A 207 -24.94 28.52 -2.01
N ILE A 208 -24.35 29.71 -1.84
CA ILE A 208 -22.96 29.98 -2.23
C ILE A 208 -22.00 29.05 -1.45
N SER A 209 -22.18 28.92 -0.14
CA SER A 209 -21.40 28.00 0.69
C SER A 209 -21.48 26.54 0.18
N THR A 210 -22.70 26.08 -0.09
CA THR A 210 -22.92 24.72 -0.61
C THR A 210 -22.25 24.52 -1.98
N MET A 211 -22.29 25.52 -2.87
CA MET A 211 -21.58 25.46 -4.15
C MET A 211 -20.08 25.37 -3.98
N ILE A 212 -19.50 26.15 -3.04
CA ILE A 212 -18.06 26.07 -2.71
C ILE A 212 -17.72 24.68 -2.17
N GLU A 213 -18.52 24.14 -1.27
CA GLU A 213 -18.31 22.81 -0.70
C GLU A 213 -18.34 21.73 -1.77
N ILE A 214 -19.35 21.74 -2.67
CA ILE A 214 -19.46 20.79 -3.77
C ILE A 214 -18.27 20.90 -4.73
N ALA A 215 -17.90 22.12 -5.13
CA ALA A 215 -16.79 22.33 -6.04
C ALA A 215 -15.45 21.86 -5.43
N ALA A 216 -15.23 22.09 -4.15
CA ALA A 216 -14.03 21.66 -3.44
C ALA A 216 -13.92 20.12 -3.37
N VAL A 217 -15.00 19.43 -3.03
CA VAL A 217 -15.04 17.96 -2.99
C VAL A 217 -14.89 17.36 -4.39
N ALA A 218 -15.60 17.90 -5.38
CA ALA A 218 -15.51 17.44 -6.77
C ALA A 218 -14.08 17.62 -7.36
N GLY A 219 -13.36 18.67 -6.92
CA GLY A 219 -11.98 18.94 -7.34
C GLY A 219 -10.90 18.16 -6.57
N THR A 220 -11.27 17.38 -5.56
CA THR A 220 -10.28 16.70 -4.70
C THR A 220 -10.51 15.20 -4.57
N VAL A 221 -11.66 14.78 -4.07
CA VAL A 221 -11.93 13.38 -3.71
C VAL A 221 -11.83 12.44 -4.91
N PRO A 222 -12.48 12.67 -6.07
CA PRO A 222 -12.41 11.73 -7.19
C PRO A 222 -10.98 11.50 -7.70
N PHE A 223 -10.13 12.53 -7.68
CA PHE A 223 -8.73 12.41 -8.10
C PHE A 223 -7.90 11.58 -7.11
N ALA A 224 -8.15 11.72 -5.81
CA ALA A 224 -7.50 10.90 -4.80
C ALA A 224 -7.90 9.43 -4.96
N THR A 225 -9.19 9.15 -5.06
CA THR A 225 -9.72 7.80 -5.30
C THR A 225 -9.14 7.16 -6.56
N GLN A 226 -9.08 7.90 -7.65
CA GLN A 226 -8.46 7.42 -8.89
C GLN A 226 -6.99 7.07 -8.67
N ARG A 227 -6.24 7.90 -7.94
CA ARG A 227 -4.83 7.65 -7.65
C ARG A 227 -4.63 6.40 -6.81
N VAL A 228 -5.46 6.21 -5.78
CA VAL A 228 -5.44 5.00 -4.93
C VAL A 228 -5.81 3.75 -5.73
N SER A 229 -6.80 3.85 -6.63
CA SER A 229 -7.20 2.75 -7.52
C SER A 229 -6.05 2.31 -8.43
N LEU A 230 -5.37 3.25 -9.08
CA LEU A 230 -4.20 2.96 -9.94
C LEU A 230 -3.06 2.33 -9.14
N MET A 231 -2.78 2.80 -7.93
CA MET A 231 -1.79 2.19 -7.05
C MET A 231 -2.16 0.74 -6.71
N THR A 232 -3.44 0.47 -6.41
CA THR A 232 -3.92 -0.89 -6.13
C THR A 232 -3.76 -1.83 -7.33
N GLU A 233 -3.97 -1.33 -8.54
CA GLU A 233 -3.73 -2.08 -9.77
C GLU A 233 -2.26 -2.46 -9.93
N HIS A 234 -1.34 -1.51 -9.76
CA HIS A 234 0.10 -1.77 -9.79
C HIS A 234 0.55 -2.72 -8.67
N ALA A 235 0.00 -2.59 -7.46
CA ALA A 235 0.26 -3.53 -6.37
C ALA A 235 -0.13 -4.97 -6.76
N GLY A 236 -1.21 -5.14 -7.51
CA GLY A 236 -1.61 -6.43 -8.10
C GLY A 236 -0.58 -6.99 -9.09
N GLU A 237 0.03 -6.13 -9.90
CA GLU A 237 1.11 -6.51 -10.84
C GLU A 237 2.38 -6.89 -10.09
N HIS A 238 2.79 -6.10 -9.10
CA HIS A 238 3.95 -6.40 -8.24
C HIS A 238 3.76 -7.71 -7.48
N ALA A 239 2.56 -7.98 -6.96
CA ALA A 239 2.25 -9.26 -6.32
C ALA A 239 2.38 -10.46 -7.28
N ARG A 240 2.03 -10.32 -8.57
CA ARG A 240 2.26 -11.36 -9.58
C ARG A 240 3.74 -11.55 -9.87
N ALA A 241 4.50 -10.46 -9.99
CA ALA A 241 5.95 -10.50 -10.20
C ALA A 241 6.65 -11.23 -9.04
N ILE A 242 6.32 -10.91 -7.79
CA ILE A 242 6.87 -11.59 -6.60
C ILE A 242 6.53 -13.09 -6.61
N ARG A 243 5.29 -13.48 -6.96
CA ARG A 243 4.94 -14.91 -7.10
C ARG A 243 5.78 -15.62 -8.16
N GLY A 244 6.04 -14.95 -9.30
CA GLY A 244 6.94 -15.47 -10.34
C GLY A 244 8.37 -15.65 -9.83
N ILE A 245 8.89 -14.72 -9.05
CA ILE A 245 10.23 -14.84 -8.43
C ILE A 245 10.23 -15.96 -7.39
N THR A 246 9.17 -16.11 -6.60
CA THR A 246 9.03 -17.18 -5.59
C THR A 246 9.13 -18.56 -6.22
N SER A 247 8.53 -18.79 -7.39
CA SER A 247 8.67 -20.05 -8.12
C SER A 247 10.13 -20.34 -8.52
N GLY A 248 10.91 -19.29 -8.79
CA GLY A 248 12.33 -19.40 -9.04
C GLY A 248 13.14 -19.87 -7.82
N TYR A 249 12.84 -19.38 -6.62
CA TYR A 249 13.45 -19.90 -5.39
C TYR A 249 13.12 -21.39 -5.17
N GLN A 250 11.86 -21.78 -5.42
CA GLN A 250 11.46 -23.20 -5.33
C GLN A 250 12.24 -24.08 -6.31
N SER A 251 12.46 -23.61 -7.55
CA SER A 251 13.28 -24.33 -8.53
C SER A 251 14.73 -24.47 -8.07
N ILE A 252 15.33 -23.44 -7.50
CA ILE A 252 16.69 -23.50 -6.95
C ILE A 252 16.74 -24.50 -5.79
N ALA A 253 15.75 -24.49 -4.90
CA ALA A 253 15.67 -25.40 -3.76
C ALA A 253 15.54 -26.87 -4.20
N SER A 254 14.66 -27.17 -5.16
CA SER A 254 14.47 -28.52 -5.68
C SER A 254 15.73 -29.07 -6.38
N ASN A 255 16.45 -28.20 -7.07
CA ASN A 255 17.74 -28.57 -7.70
C ASN A 255 18.90 -28.68 -6.70
N ALA A 256 18.70 -28.25 -5.43
CA ALA A 256 19.70 -28.40 -4.37
C ALA A 256 19.60 -29.75 -3.65
N GLU A 257 18.52 -30.50 -3.81
CA GLU A 257 18.37 -31.83 -3.21
C GLU A 257 19.46 -32.79 -3.74
N ILE A 258 20.17 -33.41 -2.81
CA ILE A 258 21.16 -34.45 -3.17
C ILE A 258 20.39 -35.75 -3.40
N PRO A 259 20.42 -36.33 -4.62
CA PRO A 259 19.78 -37.61 -4.87
C PRO A 259 20.37 -38.68 -3.92
N GLY A 260 19.55 -39.22 -3.03
CA GLY A 260 19.97 -40.22 -2.05
C GLY A 260 20.53 -39.68 -0.72
N GLY A 261 20.54 -38.36 -0.51
CA GLY A 261 21.01 -37.72 0.72
C GLY A 261 19.95 -37.57 1.84
N GLY A 262 19.01 -38.48 1.93
CA GLY A 262 18.16 -38.60 3.11
C GLY A 262 19.00 -39.05 4.29
N PHE A 263 19.26 -38.17 5.27
CA PHE A 263 19.60 -38.64 6.61
C PHE A 263 18.34 -39.35 7.11
N GLY A 264 18.37 -40.71 7.01
CA GLY A 264 17.33 -41.53 7.62
C GLY A 264 17.22 -41.20 9.10
N PRO A 265 16.02 -41.29 9.70
CA PRO A 265 15.88 -41.10 11.12
C PRO A 265 16.78 -42.10 11.84
N ALA A 266 17.60 -41.56 12.77
CA ALA A 266 18.39 -42.38 13.69
C ALA A 266 17.47 -43.08 14.70
#